data_e9a0d7551ea73221e06a230e024c2194
#
_entry.id   e9a0d7551ea73221e06a230e024c2194
#
_cell.length_a   1.000
_cell.length_b   1.000
_cell.length_c   1.000
_cell.angle_alpha   90.00
_cell.angle_beta   90.00
_cell.angle_gamma   90.00
#
_symmetry.space_group_name_H-M   'P 1'
#
loop_
_entity.id
_entity.type
_entity.pdbx_description
1 polymer ?
#
loop_
_entity_poly.entity_id
_entity_poly.type
_entity_poly.pdbx_seq_one_letter_code
_entity_poly.pdbx_strand_id
1 'polypeptide(L)'
;MSRQHQQERSEAVKQMILQAALNIGLEEGNENVTVRRIGERIGYSTGVIYYHFKDKQDILDELARQLDREAYETVKSFIDMDKPVKEALKGLYLSIADLAENSPSDYKRLFTNRRKYGRSHTVWTGLIKELMDIAVERGELRIKDTAIASTCLLSYIIGSNILFVELKSGVAGRSKDYADR
;
A
#
# COMPACT_ATOMS: atom_id res chain seq x y z
N MET A 1 3.95 -37.99 -7.74
CA MET A 1 3.80 -36.53 -7.80
C MET A 1 5.08 -35.93 -7.27
N SER A 2 5.70 -35.00 -8.04
CA SER A 2 6.97 -34.37 -7.67
C SER A 2 6.75 -33.45 -6.45
N ARG A 3 7.72 -33.35 -5.52
CA ARG A 3 7.73 -32.39 -4.39
C ARG A 3 7.45 -30.96 -4.86
N GLN A 4 7.87 -30.62 -6.04
CA GLN A 4 7.65 -29.31 -6.67
C GLN A 4 6.17 -29.03 -6.92
N HIS A 5 5.40 -29.95 -7.49
CA HIS A 5 3.96 -29.80 -7.69
C HIS A 5 3.16 -29.69 -6.38
N GLN A 6 3.63 -30.33 -5.32
CA GLN A 6 2.98 -30.23 -4.01
C GLN A 6 3.22 -28.84 -3.39
N GLN A 7 4.40 -28.29 -3.59
CA GLN A 7 4.79 -26.97 -3.11
C GLN A 7 4.05 -25.85 -3.87
N GLU A 8 3.93 -25.98 -5.19
CA GLU A 8 3.16 -25.05 -6.04
C GLU A 8 1.68 -25.02 -5.66
N ARG A 9 1.07 -26.20 -5.41
CA ARG A 9 -0.31 -26.27 -4.93
C ARG A 9 -0.50 -25.65 -3.55
N SER A 10 0.44 -25.89 -2.65
CA SER A 10 0.41 -25.30 -1.31
C SER A 10 0.47 -23.77 -1.36
N GLU A 11 1.35 -23.22 -2.19
CA GLU A 11 1.46 -21.78 -2.37
C GLU A 11 0.21 -21.18 -3.04
N ALA A 12 -0.36 -21.87 -4.05
CA ALA A 12 -1.61 -21.43 -4.67
C ALA A 12 -2.76 -21.32 -3.66
N VAL A 13 -2.90 -22.31 -2.76
CA VAL A 13 -3.91 -22.26 -1.70
C VAL A 13 -3.64 -21.12 -0.72
N LYS A 14 -2.38 -20.88 -0.35
CA LYS A 14 -2.00 -19.74 0.50
C LYS A 14 -2.41 -18.42 -0.13
N GLN A 15 -2.17 -18.23 -1.43
CA GLN A 15 -2.58 -17.03 -2.15
C GLN A 15 -4.11 -16.88 -2.23
N MET A 16 -4.86 -17.97 -2.42
CA MET A 16 -6.33 -17.94 -2.39
C MET A 16 -6.85 -17.49 -1.02
N ILE A 17 -6.25 -17.93 0.07
CA ILE A 17 -6.60 -17.52 1.44
C ILE A 17 -6.38 -16.01 1.62
N LEU A 18 -5.21 -15.51 1.22
CA LEU A 18 -4.86 -14.07 1.32
C LEU A 18 -5.80 -13.20 0.47
N GLN A 19 -6.09 -13.62 -0.76
CA GLN A 19 -7.00 -12.88 -1.64
C GLN A 19 -8.43 -12.86 -1.10
N ALA A 20 -8.92 -13.96 -0.55
CA ALA A 20 -10.24 -14.00 0.07
C ALA A 20 -10.31 -13.11 1.32
N ALA A 21 -9.26 -13.12 2.15
CA ALA A 21 -9.16 -12.24 3.32
C ALA A 21 -9.17 -10.75 2.91
N LEU A 22 -8.42 -10.40 1.87
CA LEU A 22 -8.40 -9.05 1.31
C LEU A 22 -9.78 -8.62 0.83
N ASN A 23 -10.45 -9.46 0.04
CA ASN A 23 -11.77 -9.15 -0.51
C ASN A 23 -12.82 -8.96 0.60
N ILE A 24 -12.85 -9.86 1.60
CA ILE A 24 -13.75 -9.71 2.76
C ILE A 24 -13.46 -8.39 3.50
N GLY A 25 -12.18 -8.09 3.73
CA GLY A 25 -11.76 -6.87 4.41
C GLY A 25 -12.15 -5.59 3.65
N LEU A 26 -12.09 -5.60 2.31
CA LEU A 26 -12.50 -4.49 1.46
C LEU A 26 -14.01 -4.30 1.42
N GLU A 27 -14.74 -5.39 1.24
CA GLU A 27 -16.20 -5.39 1.08
C GLU A 27 -16.93 -5.10 2.39
N GLU A 28 -16.48 -5.69 3.49
CA GLU A 28 -17.25 -5.78 4.72
C GLU A 28 -16.52 -5.26 5.97
N GLY A 29 -15.24 -4.95 5.87
CA GLY A 29 -14.39 -4.55 6.98
C GLY A 29 -13.54 -5.69 7.57
N ASN A 30 -12.39 -5.33 8.15
CA ASN A 30 -11.43 -6.31 8.69
C ASN A 30 -11.96 -7.08 9.91
N GLU A 31 -12.93 -6.52 10.64
CA GLU A 31 -13.62 -7.19 11.73
C GLU A 31 -14.35 -8.44 11.24
N ASN A 32 -14.86 -8.41 10.02
CA ASN A 32 -15.58 -9.50 9.37
C ASN A 32 -14.68 -10.56 8.72
N VAL A 33 -13.38 -10.33 8.62
CA VAL A 33 -12.41 -11.35 8.21
C VAL A 33 -12.31 -12.40 9.32
N THR A 34 -12.74 -13.61 9.03
CA THR A 34 -12.61 -14.77 9.93
C THR A 34 -12.15 -15.99 9.14
N VAL A 35 -11.44 -16.91 9.80
CA VAL A 35 -10.99 -18.16 9.18
C VAL A 35 -12.15 -18.93 8.56
N ARG A 36 -13.30 -18.97 9.24
CA ARG A 36 -14.51 -19.62 8.73
C ARG A 36 -15.00 -18.99 7.44
N ARG A 37 -15.14 -17.65 7.39
CA ARG A 37 -15.62 -16.93 6.21
C ARG A 37 -14.66 -17.04 5.02
N ILE A 38 -13.36 -17.03 5.31
CA ILE A 38 -12.34 -17.27 4.28
C ILE A 38 -12.55 -18.66 3.68
N GLY A 39 -12.70 -19.69 4.54
CA GLY A 39 -12.94 -21.08 4.09
C GLY A 39 -14.21 -21.20 3.25
N GLU A 40 -15.32 -20.61 3.69
CA GLU A 40 -16.58 -20.58 2.95
C GLU A 40 -16.41 -19.91 1.57
N ARG A 41 -15.66 -18.82 1.48
CA ARG A 41 -15.44 -18.07 0.22
C ARG A 41 -14.61 -18.84 -0.80
N ILE A 42 -13.60 -19.61 -0.35
CA ILE A 42 -12.71 -20.36 -1.25
C ILE A 42 -13.06 -21.84 -1.40
N GLY A 43 -14.10 -22.31 -0.70
CA GLY A 43 -14.53 -23.70 -0.76
C GLY A 43 -13.60 -24.70 -0.03
N TYR A 44 -12.86 -24.24 0.99
CA TYR A 44 -11.96 -25.07 1.79
C TYR A 44 -12.39 -25.14 3.25
N SER A 45 -12.05 -26.25 3.91
CA SER A 45 -12.27 -26.40 5.35
C SER A 45 -11.34 -25.48 6.15
N THR A 46 -11.75 -25.10 7.36
CA THR A 46 -10.89 -24.33 8.29
C THR A 46 -9.59 -25.07 8.61
N GLY A 47 -9.58 -26.40 8.59
CA GLY A 47 -8.37 -27.21 8.79
C GLY A 47 -7.31 -26.95 7.72
N VAL A 48 -7.71 -26.75 6.46
CA VAL A 48 -6.78 -26.38 5.38
C VAL A 48 -6.18 -24.98 5.64
N ILE A 49 -6.98 -24.05 6.13
CA ILE A 49 -6.49 -22.70 6.42
C ILE A 49 -5.50 -22.75 7.60
N TYR A 50 -5.80 -23.49 8.67
CA TYR A 50 -4.90 -23.68 9.81
C TYR A 50 -3.61 -24.44 9.47
N TYR A 51 -3.59 -25.18 8.37
CA TYR A 51 -2.35 -25.75 7.85
C TYR A 51 -1.38 -24.69 7.33
N HIS A 52 -1.90 -23.59 6.76
CA HIS A 52 -1.10 -22.52 6.17
C HIS A 52 -0.83 -21.36 7.11
N PHE A 53 -1.77 -21.06 8.03
CA PHE A 53 -1.72 -19.91 8.92
C PHE A 53 -2.14 -20.32 10.33
N LYS A 54 -1.42 -19.82 11.31
CA LYS A 54 -1.65 -20.12 12.72
C LYS A 54 -3.03 -19.64 13.19
N ASP A 55 -3.40 -18.43 12.79
CA ASP A 55 -4.64 -17.75 13.19
C ASP A 55 -4.98 -16.62 12.20
N LYS A 56 -6.10 -15.91 12.47
CA LYS A 56 -6.52 -14.73 11.70
C LYS A 56 -5.43 -13.67 11.63
N GLN A 57 -4.72 -13.41 12.73
CA GLN A 57 -3.71 -12.36 12.78
C GLN A 57 -2.54 -12.67 11.85
N ASP A 58 -2.12 -13.92 11.80
CA ASP A 58 -1.05 -14.37 10.89
C ASP A 58 -1.44 -14.18 9.43
N ILE A 59 -2.72 -14.42 9.06
CA ILE A 59 -3.25 -14.12 7.71
C ILE A 59 -3.16 -12.62 7.43
N LEU A 60 -3.63 -11.78 8.36
CA LEU A 60 -3.62 -10.33 8.19
C LEU A 60 -2.20 -9.74 8.13
N ASP A 61 -1.28 -10.29 8.90
CA ASP A 61 0.13 -9.88 8.92
C ASP A 61 0.84 -10.26 7.61
N GLU A 62 0.57 -11.45 7.06
CA GLU A 62 1.13 -11.84 5.77
C GLU A 62 0.53 -11.03 4.63
N LEU A 63 -0.79 -10.76 4.68
CA LEU A 63 -1.45 -9.89 3.72
C LEU A 63 -0.83 -8.48 3.75
N ALA A 64 -0.60 -7.93 4.94
CA ALA A 64 0.06 -6.64 5.09
C ALA A 64 1.47 -6.64 4.49
N ARG A 65 2.26 -7.71 4.76
CA ARG A 65 3.62 -7.86 4.18
C ARG A 65 3.59 -7.95 2.65
N GLN A 66 2.60 -8.65 2.07
CA GLN A 66 2.46 -8.75 0.62
C GLN A 66 2.11 -7.38 0.02
N LEU A 67 1.13 -6.68 0.58
CA LEU A 67 0.73 -5.35 0.12
C LEU A 67 1.87 -4.33 0.25
N ASP A 68 2.67 -4.41 1.33
CA ASP A 68 3.85 -3.56 1.50
C ASP A 68 4.91 -3.83 0.43
N ARG A 69 5.16 -5.10 0.07
CA ARG A 69 6.08 -5.45 -1.03
C ARG A 69 5.58 -4.94 -2.38
N GLU A 70 4.30 -5.15 -2.69
CA GLU A 70 3.69 -4.67 -3.94
C GLU A 70 3.76 -3.14 -4.04
N ALA A 71 3.45 -2.44 -2.93
CA ALA A 71 3.57 -1.00 -2.86
C ALA A 71 5.02 -0.53 -3.06
N TYR A 72 6.00 -1.21 -2.44
CA TYR A 72 7.43 -0.91 -2.61
C TYR A 72 7.86 -1.02 -4.07
N GLU A 73 7.56 -2.15 -4.73
CA GLU A 73 7.94 -2.36 -6.12
C GLU A 73 7.25 -1.35 -7.06
N THR A 74 5.98 -1.04 -6.78
CA THR A 74 5.24 -0.03 -7.54
C THR A 74 5.91 1.34 -7.45
N VAL A 75 6.26 1.77 -6.23
CA VAL A 75 6.90 3.10 -6.04
C VAL A 75 8.31 3.12 -6.59
N LYS A 76 9.06 2.04 -6.36
CA LYS A 76 10.41 1.91 -6.90
C LYS A 76 10.42 2.06 -8.42
N SER A 77 9.37 1.58 -9.11
CA SER A 77 9.24 1.74 -10.56
C SER A 77 9.04 3.20 -11.01
N PHE A 78 8.60 4.08 -10.12
CA PHE A 78 8.43 5.52 -10.39
C PHE A 78 9.68 6.34 -10.09
N ILE A 79 10.66 5.75 -9.39
CA ILE A 79 11.90 6.42 -8.99
C ILE A 79 13.04 5.92 -9.88
N ASP A 80 13.59 6.84 -10.66
CA ASP A 80 14.83 6.61 -11.38
C ASP A 80 16.01 7.01 -10.46
N MET A 81 16.64 6.01 -9.85
CA MET A 81 17.76 6.20 -8.90
C MET A 81 19.04 6.75 -9.55
N ASP A 82 19.14 6.71 -10.89
CA ASP A 82 20.28 7.22 -11.64
C ASP A 82 20.17 8.72 -11.93
N LYS A 83 18.97 9.28 -11.82
CA LYS A 83 18.74 10.72 -11.98
C LYS A 83 19.21 11.53 -10.78
N PRO A 84 19.48 12.83 -10.98
CA PRO A 84 19.67 13.76 -9.87
C PRO A 84 18.46 13.70 -8.90
N VAL A 85 18.76 13.76 -7.61
CA VAL A 85 17.72 13.59 -6.55
C VAL A 85 16.51 14.50 -6.73
N LYS A 86 16.73 15.73 -7.19
CA LYS A 86 15.66 16.69 -7.46
C LYS A 86 14.66 16.19 -8.50
N GLU A 87 15.16 15.56 -9.56
CA GLU A 87 14.32 15.01 -10.63
C GLU A 87 13.61 13.75 -10.17
N ALA A 88 14.31 12.86 -9.45
CA ALA A 88 13.74 11.63 -8.90
C ALA A 88 12.60 11.95 -7.90
N LEU A 89 12.81 12.88 -6.98
CA LEU A 89 11.79 13.32 -6.02
C LEU A 89 10.60 14.02 -6.70
N LYS A 90 10.86 14.83 -7.73
CA LYS A 90 9.80 15.46 -8.52
C LYS A 90 8.96 14.39 -9.25
N GLY A 91 9.60 13.39 -9.86
CA GLY A 91 8.92 12.27 -10.52
C GLY A 91 8.02 11.50 -9.54
N LEU A 92 8.55 11.16 -8.37
CA LEU A 92 7.81 10.51 -7.29
C LEU A 92 6.57 11.33 -6.88
N TYR A 93 6.75 12.63 -6.63
CA TYR A 93 5.64 13.51 -6.25
C TYR A 93 4.54 13.53 -7.31
N LEU A 94 4.93 13.71 -8.59
CA LEU A 94 3.97 13.77 -9.70
C LEU A 94 3.23 12.44 -9.90
N SER A 95 3.91 11.29 -9.75
CA SER A 95 3.27 9.98 -9.86
C SER A 95 2.25 9.73 -8.74
N ILE A 96 2.56 10.17 -7.50
CA ILE A 96 1.62 10.06 -6.38
C ILE A 96 0.45 11.04 -6.56
N ALA A 97 0.69 12.23 -7.07
CA ALA A 97 -0.35 13.20 -7.37
C ALA A 97 -1.29 12.71 -8.48
N ASP A 98 -0.75 12.13 -9.55
CA ASP A 98 -1.52 11.50 -10.62
C ASP A 98 -2.39 10.36 -10.10
N LEU A 99 -1.84 9.50 -9.24
CA LEU A 99 -2.61 8.45 -8.59
C LEU A 99 -3.76 9.01 -7.72
N ALA A 100 -3.50 10.08 -6.99
CA ALA A 100 -4.52 10.74 -6.17
C ALA A 100 -5.64 11.35 -7.02
N GLU A 101 -5.31 11.90 -8.18
CA GLU A 101 -6.27 12.52 -9.09
C GLU A 101 -7.07 11.50 -9.90
N ASN A 102 -6.40 10.53 -10.50
CA ASN A 102 -7.00 9.61 -11.47
C ASN A 102 -7.49 8.29 -10.85
N SER A 103 -6.99 7.91 -9.67
CA SER A 103 -7.39 6.71 -8.93
C SER A 103 -7.51 6.96 -7.42
N PRO A 104 -8.47 7.83 -6.97
CA PRO A 104 -8.58 8.22 -5.56
C PRO A 104 -8.81 7.03 -4.61
N SER A 105 -9.46 5.97 -5.07
CA SER A 105 -9.68 4.73 -4.31
C SER A 105 -8.37 4.01 -4.01
N ASP A 106 -7.49 3.88 -5.02
CA ASP A 106 -6.17 3.27 -4.85
C ASP A 106 -5.25 4.15 -4.02
N TYR A 107 -5.29 5.46 -4.22
CA TYR A 107 -4.58 6.40 -3.38
C TYR A 107 -4.97 6.26 -1.90
N LYS A 108 -6.29 6.26 -1.59
CA LYS A 108 -6.79 6.04 -0.23
C LYS A 108 -6.37 4.68 0.32
N ARG A 109 -6.45 3.64 -0.49
CA ARG A 109 -6.02 2.28 -0.10
C ARG A 109 -4.54 2.25 0.29
N LEU A 110 -3.68 2.85 -0.50
CA LEU A 110 -2.22 2.83 -0.28
C LEU A 110 -1.77 3.78 0.85
N PHE A 111 -2.37 4.95 0.98
CA PHE A 111 -1.84 6.00 1.84
C PHE A 111 -2.69 6.33 3.08
N THR A 112 -4.01 6.08 3.08
CA THR A 112 -4.87 6.51 4.18
C THR A 112 -5.42 5.37 5.05
N ASN A 113 -5.52 4.15 4.55
CA ASN A 113 -6.07 2.99 5.26
C ASN A 113 -5.07 2.31 6.21
N ARG A 114 -4.27 3.10 6.94
CA ARG A 114 -3.19 2.66 7.83
C ARG A 114 -3.59 1.61 8.87
N ARG A 115 -4.80 1.74 9.45
CA ARG A 115 -5.29 0.80 10.48
C ARG A 115 -5.74 -0.53 9.91
N LYS A 116 -6.01 -0.58 8.60
CA LYS A 116 -6.58 -1.77 7.95
C LYS A 116 -5.53 -2.76 7.43
N TYR A 117 -4.37 -2.28 6.94
CA TYR A 117 -3.47 -3.10 6.13
C TYR A 117 -1.98 -3.02 6.51
N GLY A 118 -1.60 -2.52 7.69
CA GLY A 118 -0.21 -2.63 8.17
C GLY A 118 0.68 -1.40 7.98
N ARG A 119 2.01 -1.64 7.98
CA ARG A 119 3.07 -0.65 8.19
C ARG A 119 3.54 0.08 6.92
N SER A 120 2.70 0.27 5.90
CA SER A 120 3.14 0.73 4.57
C SER A 120 4.01 2.02 4.56
N HIS A 121 3.88 2.88 5.58
CA HIS A 121 4.74 4.07 5.68
C HIS A 121 6.23 3.78 5.93
N THR A 122 6.57 2.64 6.52
CA THR A 122 7.97 2.26 6.76
C THR A 122 8.67 1.91 5.45
N VAL A 123 7.92 1.33 4.52
CA VAL A 123 8.41 0.98 3.18
C VAL A 123 8.67 2.24 2.36
N TRP A 124 7.71 3.16 2.35
CA TRP A 124 7.80 4.43 1.59
C TRP A 124 8.88 5.36 2.14
N THR A 125 8.93 5.53 3.48
CA THR A 125 10.01 6.32 4.09
C THR A 125 11.37 5.68 3.87
N GLY A 126 11.45 4.35 3.87
CA GLY A 126 12.69 3.62 3.58
C GLY A 126 13.22 3.90 2.18
N LEU A 127 12.35 3.85 1.17
CA LEU A 127 12.75 4.13 -0.21
C LEU A 127 13.17 5.58 -0.43
N ILE A 128 12.43 6.55 0.15
CA ILE A 128 12.81 7.97 0.08
C ILE A 128 14.12 8.20 0.82
N LYS A 129 14.31 7.54 1.95
CA LYS A 129 15.56 7.61 2.70
C LYS A 129 16.73 7.08 1.88
N GLU A 130 16.61 5.91 1.25
CA GLU A 130 17.63 5.34 0.37
C GLU A 130 18.02 6.32 -0.75
N LEU A 131 17.04 6.94 -1.41
CA LEU A 131 17.28 7.97 -2.41
C LEU A 131 18.02 9.18 -1.85
N MET A 132 17.65 9.65 -0.64
CA MET A 132 18.33 10.75 0.03
C MET A 132 19.76 10.39 0.46
N ASP A 133 20.00 9.16 0.93
CA ASP A 133 21.33 8.68 1.28
C ASP A 133 22.26 8.69 0.06
N ILE A 134 21.80 8.15 -1.07
CA ILE A 134 22.52 8.19 -2.35
C ILE A 134 22.82 9.64 -2.77
N ALA A 135 21.85 10.53 -2.61
CA ALA A 135 22.03 11.93 -2.95
C ALA A 135 23.03 12.67 -2.04
N VAL A 136 23.09 12.30 -0.77
CA VAL A 136 24.12 12.80 0.16
C VAL A 136 25.51 12.29 -0.25
N GLU A 137 25.64 11.01 -0.58
CA GLU A 137 26.90 10.40 -1.07
C GLU A 137 27.38 11.03 -2.37
N ARG A 138 26.46 11.39 -3.27
CA ARG A 138 26.75 12.12 -4.53
C ARG A 138 27.04 13.61 -4.33
N GLY A 139 26.88 14.14 -3.10
CA GLY A 139 27.03 15.57 -2.81
C GLY A 139 25.90 16.46 -3.30
N GLU A 140 24.78 15.87 -3.75
CA GLU A 140 23.58 16.59 -4.24
C GLU A 140 22.74 17.16 -3.09
N LEU A 141 22.81 16.54 -1.90
CA LEU A 141 22.11 16.98 -0.68
C LEU A 141 23.08 17.18 0.48
N ARG A 142 22.78 18.13 1.35
CA ARG A 142 23.48 18.39 2.61
C ARG A 142 22.50 18.23 3.77
N ILE A 143 22.09 17.01 4.05
CA ILE A 143 21.15 16.65 5.11
C ILE A 143 21.87 15.79 6.13
N LYS A 144 21.72 16.13 7.43
CA LYS A 144 22.33 15.35 8.53
C LYS A 144 21.54 14.10 8.88
N ASP A 145 20.22 14.17 8.79
CA ASP A 145 19.30 13.09 9.16
C ASP A 145 18.31 12.83 8.01
N THR A 146 18.67 11.87 7.17
CA THR A 146 17.86 11.45 6.03
C THR A 146 16.60 10.71 6.45
N ALA A 147 16.59 10.10 7.66
CA ALA A 147 15.40 9.39 8.17
C ALA A 147 14.31 10.38 8.58
N ILE A 148 14.67 11.46 9.27
CA ILE A 148 13.71 12.55 9.59
C ILE A 148 13.27 13.23 8.31
N ALA A 149 14.19 13.59 7.43
CA ALA A 149 13.89 14.27 6.18
C ALA A 149 12.94 13.46 5.29
N SER A 150 13.16 12.15 5.14
CA SER A 150 12.27 11.26 4.38
C SER A 150 10.87 11.17 4.97
N THR A 151 10.76 11.13 6.30
CA THR A 151 9.48 11.12 7.00
C THR A 151 8.72 12.43 6.79
N CYS A 152 9.39 13.57 6.90
CA CYS A 152 8.81 14.89 6.66
C CYS A 152 8.33 15.03 5.21
N LEU A 153 9.16 14.63 4.24
CA LEU A 153 8.81 14.70 2.83
C LEU A 153 7.59 13.81 2.50
N LEU A 154 7.57 12.56 2.97
CA LEU A 154 6.44 11.68 2.75
C LEU A 154 5.16 12.24 3.39
N SER A 155 5.25 12.77 4.60
CA SER A 155 4.11 13.39 5.29
C SER A 155 3.56 14.59 4.50
N TYR A 156 4.44 15.40 3.92
CA TYR A 156 4.07 16.51 3.05
C TYR A 156 3.37 16.02 1.77
N ILE A 157 3.96 15.03 1.09
CA ILE A 157 3.39 14.46 -0.14
C ILE A 157 1.98 13.90 0.10
N ILE A 158 1.83 13.09 1.15
CA ILE A 158 0.53 12.47 1.47
C ILE A 158 -0.48 13.54 1.89
N GLY A 159 -0.11 14.44 2.79
CA GLY A 159 -0.99 15.46 3.32
C GLY A 159 -1.48 16.44 2.24
N SER A 160 -0.59 16.89 1.35
CA SER A 160 -0.95 17.79 0.25
C SER A 160 -1.93 17.15 -0.74
N ASN A 161 -1.74 15.88 -1.08
CA ASN A 161 -2.63 15.15 -1.98
C ASN A 161 -3.98 14.82 -1.35
N ILE A 162 -4.03 14.51 -0.04
CA ILE A 162 -5.30 14.32 0.68
C ILE A 162 -6.11 15.60 0.63
N LEU A 163 -5.51 16.73 0.99
CA LEU A 163 -6.18 18.03 0.95
C LEU A 163 -6.69 18.38 -0.45
N PHE A 164 -5.90 18.10 -1.49
CA PHE A 164 -6.30 18.32 -2.87
C PHE A 164 -7.53 17.49 -3.26
N VAL A 165 -7.54 16.18 -2.93
CA VAL A 165 -8.67 15.28 -3.23
C VAL A 165 -9.92 15.70 -2.44
N GLU A 166 -9.78 16.09 -1.17
CA GLU A 166 -10.91 16.54 -0.34
C GLU A 166 -11.50 17.86 -0.82
N LEU A 167 -10.65 18.83 -1.18
CA LEU A 167 -11.10 20.11 -1.74
C LEU A 167 -11.85 19.89 -3.06
N LYS A 168 -11.32 19.05 -3.95
CA LYS A 168 -11.97 18.73 -5.23
C LYS A 168 -13.33 18.06 -5.02
N SER A 169 -13.43 17.14 -4.08
CA SER A 169 -14.68 16.45 -3.69
C SER A 169 -15.70 17.42 -3.06
N GLY A 170 -15.25 18.29 -2.19
CA GLY A 170 -16.10 19.29 -1.51
C GLY A 170 -16.63 20.37 -2.45
N VAL A 171 -15.87 20.74 -3.48
CA VAL A 171 -16.34 21.67 -4.53
C VAL A 171 -17.38 20.99 -5.42
N ALA A 172 -17.19 19.72 -5.80
CA ALA A 172 -18.14 18.95 -6.58
C ALA A 172 -19.47 18.70 -5.83
N GLY A 173 -19.41 18.48 -4.51
CA GLY A 173 -20.60 18.33 -3.65
C GLY A 173 -21.41 19.62 -3.55
N ARG A 174 -20.76 20.77 -3.38
CA ARG A 174 -21.44 22.08 -3.32
C ARG A 174 -22.06 22.51 -4.64
N SER A 175 -21.48 22.11 -5.77
CA SER A 175 -22.05 22.39 -7.10
C SER A 175 -23.39 21.70 -7.34
N LYS A 176 -23.61 20.51 -6.75
CA LYS A 176 -24.91 19.80 -6.84
C LYS A 176 -26.01 20.47 -6.00
N ASP A 177 -25.67 20.98 -4.80
CA ASP A 177 -26.62 21.64 -3.91
C ASP A 177 -27.14 22.99 -4.46
N TYR A 178 -26.41 23.62 -5.38
CA TYR A 178 -26.84 24.87 -6.05
C TYR A 178 -27.62 24.64 -7.33
N ALA A 179 -27.59 23.44 -7.91
CA ALA A 179 -28.33 23.12 -9.13
C ALA A 179 -29.79 22.67 -8.85
N ASP A 180 -30.08 22.29 -7.60
CA ASP A 180 -31.40 21.81 -7.15
C ASP A 180 -32.20 22.89 -6.36
N ARG A 181 -31.78 24.16 -6.42
CA ARG A 181 -32.51 25.34 -5.90
C ARG A 181 -32.84 26.33 -7.00
#